data_4572de7cff2a2aadcbe5f761d985b5cb
#
_entry.id   4572de7cff2a2aadcbe5f761d985b5cb
#
_cell.length_a   1.000
_cell.length_b   1.000
_cell.length_c   1.000
_cell.angle_alpha   90.00
_cell.angle_beta   90.00
_cell.angle_gamma   90.00
#
_symmetry.space_group_name_H-M   'P 1'
#
loop_
_entity.id
_entity.type
_entity.pdbx_description
1 polymer ?
#
loop_
_entity_poly.entity_id
_entity_poly.type
_entity_poly.pdbx_seq_one_letter_code
_entity_poly.pdbx_strand_id
1 'polypeptide(L)'
;VGQGAQPGALRTMIDTSSAGLAETLPVPELIAQWLPSGLVAHVQLNDPNRRAPGQGEMAFGPVLAALQRGGWSQWVAVEPFDYVPDGPGCAAWSAGYLRGLQQSLSAPA
;
A
#
# COMPACT_ATOMS: atom_id res chain seq x y z
N VAL A 1 -18.28 -6.20 -7.21
CA VAL A 1 -17.88 -6.18 -8.61
C VAL A 1 -16.99 -7.35 -8.97
N GLY A 2 -16.15 -7.81 -8.07
CA GLY A 2 -15.27 -8.95 -8.32
C GLY A 2 -15.98 -10.28 -8.38
N GLN A 3 -17.05 -10.44 -7.61
CA GLN A 3 -17.80 -11.68 -7.59
C GLN A 3 -18.64 -11.81 -8.86
N GLY A 4 -18.54 -12.94 -9.51
CA GLY A 4 -19.25 -13.20 -10.75
C GLY A 4 -18.55 -12.68 -12.00
N ALA A 5 -17.49 -11.84 -11.86
CA ALA A 5 -16.70 -11.40 -12.98
C ALA A 5 -15.57 -12.39 -13.29
N GLN A 6 -15.16 -12.46 -14.54
CA GLN A 6 -13.98 -13.23 -14.92
C GLN A 6 -12.75 -12.58 -14.27
N PRO A 7 -11.91 -13.34 -13.53
CA PRO A 7 -10.75 -12.74 -12.85
C PRO A 7 -9.78 -12.02 -13.77
N GLY A 8 -9.69 -12.42 -15.03
CA GLY A 8 -8.83 -11.74 -16.00
C GLY A 8 -9.41 -10.45 -16.55
N ALA A 9 -10.72 -10.24 -16.43
CA ALA A 9 -11.41 -9.11 -17.02
C ALA A 9 -11.60 -7.95 -16.05
N LEU A 10 -11.80 -8.21 -14.78
CA LEU A 10 -12.10 -7.20 -13.77
C LEU A 10 -11.30 -7.47 -12.50
N ARG A 11 -10.57 -6.45 -12.05
CA ARG A 11 -9.78 -6.51 -10.84
C ARG A 11 -9.99 -5.26 -10.02
N THR A 12 -9.53 -5.29 -8.78
CA THR A 12 -9.61 -4.16 -7.88
C THR A 12 -8.23 -3.66 -7.49
N MET A 13 -8.20 -2.57 -6.76
CA MET A 13 -6.97 -2.03 -6.19
C MET A 13 -7.15 -1.74 -4.69
N ILE A 14 -6.04 -1.68 -3.99
CA ILE A 14 -6.01 -1.23 -2.60
C ILE A 14 -5.23 0.08 -2.56
N ASP A 15 -5.85 1.13 -2.03
CA ASP A 15 -5.21 2.40 -1.69
C ASP A 15 -5.26 2.54 -0.17
N THR A 16 -4.09 2.60 0.47
CA THR A 16 -4.04 2.62 1.93
C THR A 16 -4.64 3.88 2.53
N SER A 17 -4.62 5.00 1.81
CA SER A 17 -5.30 6.22 2.28
C SER A 17 -6.81 6.01 2.35
N SER A 18 -7.41 5.56 1.26
CA SER A 18 -8.85 5.31 1.20
C SER A 18 -9.26 4.21 2.18
N ALA A 19 -8.50 3.12 2.23
CA ALA A 19 -8.78 2.02 3.13
C ALA A 19 -8.66 2.46 4.60
N GLY A 20 -7.65 3.26 4.92
CA GLY A 20 -7.44 3.75 6.28
C GLY A 20 -8.55 4.69 6.75
N LEU A 21 -9.20 5.40 5.83
CA LEU A 21 -10.29 6.33 6.15
C LEU A 21 -11.67 5.67 6.16
N ALA A 22 -11.88 4.68 5.30
CA ALA A 22 -13.22 4.14 5.04
C ALA A 22 -13.48 2.77 5.63
N GLU A 23 -12.44 1.97 5.83
CA GLU A 23 -12.60 0.59 6.26
C GLU A 23 -12.55 0.45 7.78
N THR A 24 -13.26 -0.54 8.31
CA THR A 24 -13.25 -0.83 9.74
C THR A 24 -12.08 -1.70 10.17
N LEU A 25 -11.55 -2.53 9.25
CA LEU A 25 -10.38 -3.34 9.52
C LEU A 25 -9.11 -2.52 9.37
N PRO A 26 -8.10 -2.76 10.20
CA PRO A 26 -6.77 -2.18 9.95
C PRO A 26 -6.26 -2.60 8.56
N VAL A 27 -5.51 -1.69 7.92
CA VAL A 27 -5.05 -1.91 6.54
C VAL A 27 -4.27 -3.22 6.37
N PRO A 28 -3.34 -3.60 7.29
CA PRO A 28 -2.65 -4.89 7.14
C PRO A 28 -3.58 -6.09 7.14
N GLU A 29 -4.64 -6.07 7.95
CA GLU A 29 -5.62 -7.14 7.98
C GLU A 29 -6.47 -7.18 6.72
N LEU A 30 -6.81 -6.00 6.19
CA LEU A 30 -7.53 -5.88 4.92
C LEU A 30 -6.71 -6.50 3.78
N ILE A 31 -5.42 -6.20 3.74
CA ILE A 31 -4.51 -6.77 2.74
C ILE A 31 -4.48 -8.30 2.86
N ALA A 32 -4.33 -8.81 4.09
CA ALA A 32 -4.30 -10.26 4.33
C ALA A 32 -5.60 -10.93 3.88
N GLN A 33 -6.72 -10.24 3.99
CA GLN A 33 -8.02 -10.75 3.58
C GLN A 33 -8.18 -10.78 2.05
N TRP A 34 -7.73 -9.72 1.36
CA TRP A 34 -8.01 -9.56 -0.06
C TRP A 34 -6.97 -10.16 -1.01
N LEU A 35 -5.69 -10.21 -0.62
CA LEU A 35 -4.66 -10.73 -1.52
C LEU A 35 -4.91 -12.18 -1.97
N PRO A 36 -5.37 -13.11 -1.08
CA PRO A 36 -5.62 -14.48 -1.54
C PRO A 36 -6.73 -14.61 -2.57
N SER A 37 -7.59 -13.60 -2.72
CA SER A 37 -8.67 -13.65 -3.71
C SER A 37 -8.18 -13.64 -5.15
N GLY A 38 -6.96 -13.14 -5.40
CA GLY A 38 -6.44 -12.95 -6.75
C GLY A 38 -7.06 -11.77 -7.48
N LEU A 39 -7.91 -10.98 -6.81
CA LEU A 39 -8.61 -9.86 -7.45
C LEU A 39 -7.86 -8.54 -7.35
N VAL A 40 -6.84 -8.45 -6.49
CA VAL A 40 -6.07 -7.21 -6.33
C VAL A 40 -5.00 -7.15 -7.41
N ALA A 41 -5.10 -6.16 -8.28
CA ALA A 41 -4.16 -5.97 -9.38
C ALA A 41 -3.21 -4.78 -9.17
N HIS A 42 -3.51 -3.90 -8.21
CA HIS A 42 -2.75 -2.67 -8.00
C HIS A 42 -2.79 -2.28 -6.53
N VAL A 43 -1.68 -1.77 -6.03
CA VAL A 43 -1.56 -1.30 -4.65
C VAL A 43 -0.95 0.09 -4.66
N GLN A 44 -1.59 1.02 -3.97
CA GLN A 44 -1.07 2.36 -3.73
C GLN A 44 -0.87 2.57 -2.22
N LEU A 45 0.28 3.07 -1.86
CA LEU A 45 0.64 3.36 -0.46
C LEU A 45 0.68 4.87 -0.27
N ASN A 46 -0.29 5.39 0.46
CA ASN A 46 -0.39 6.81 0.80
C ASN A 46 -0.83 6.94 2.25
N ASP A 47 -0.36 7.97 2.92
CA ASP A 47 -0.88 8.27 4.24
C ASP A 47 -2.30 8.86 4.14
N PRO A 48 -3.18 8.59 5.13
CA PRO A 48 -4.53 9.15 5.11
C PRO A 48 -4.60 10.69 5.15
N ASN A 49 -3.52 11.36 5.55
CA ASN A 49 -3.46 12.82 5.55
C ASN A 49 -3.20 13.43 4.17
N ARG A 50 -3.30 12.63 3.08
CA ARG A 50 -3.11 13.03 1.69
C ARG A 50 -1.65 13.25 1.31
N ARG A 51 -0.70 12.91 2.17
CA ARG A 51 0.73 13.04 1.95
C ARG A 51 1.34 11.68 1.60
N ALA A 52 2.64 11.70 1.36
CA ALA A 52 3.39 10.49 1.07
C ALA A 52 3.39 9.52 2.26
N PRO A 53 3.59 8.22 2.02
CA PRO A 53 3.72 7.26 3.10
C PRO A 53 4.87 7.65 4.03
N GLY A 54 4.60 7.63 5.31
CA GLY A 54 5.57 8.04 6.33
C GLY A 54 5.52 9.51 6.72
N GLN A 55 4.73 10.32 6.02
CA GLN A 55 4.53 11.73 6.36
C GLN A 55 3.26 11.97 7.20
N GLY A 56 2.63 10.91 7.66
CA GLY A 56 1.46 10.93 8.53
C GLY A 56 1.59 9.91 9.63
N GLU A 57 0.46 9.40 10.10
CA GLU A 57 0.42 8.54 11.28
C GLU A 57 0.28 7.05 10.98
N MET A 58 0.05 6.66 9.72
CA MET A 58 -0.09 5.24 9.39
C MET A 58 1.25 4.51 9.53
N ALA A 59 1.22 3.36 10.19
CA ALA A 59 2.40 2.50 10.31
C ALA A 59 2.54 1.63 9.06
N PHE A 60 3.51 1.91 8.22
CA PHE A 60 3.70 1.20 6.95
C PHE A 60 4.55 -0.06 7.07
N GLY A 61 5.29 -0.25 8.16
CA GLY A 61 5.99 -1.51 8.40
C GLY A 61 5.05 -2.71 8.34
N PRO A 62 3.96 -2.72 9.15
CA PRO A 62 2.97 -3.79 9.09
C PRO A 62 2.28 -3.93 7.73
N VAL A 63 2.07 -2.82 7.02
CA VAL A 63 1.48 -2.84 5.67
C VAL A 63 2.39 -3.60 4.70
N LEU A 64 3.68 -3.25 4.65
CA LEU A 64 4.64 -3.93 3.80
C LEU A 64 4.79 -5.40 4.19
N ALA A 65 4.79 -5.70 5.49
CA ALA A 65 4.86 -7.08 5.97
C ALA A 65 3.66 -7.90 5.49
N ALA A 66 2.46 -7.31 5.50
CA ALA A 66 1.26 -7.98 5.02
C ALA A 66 1.34 -8.26 3.52
N LEU A 67 1.84 -7.30 2.73
CA LEU A 67 2.04 -7.49 1.29
C LEU A 67 3.05 -8.61 1.04
N GLN A 68 4.15 -8.64 1.78
CA GLN A 68 5.18 -9.66 1.64
C GLN A 68 4.64 -11.04 2.00
N ARG A 69 3.92 -11.18 3.12
CA ARG A 69 3.33 -12.45 3.52
C ARG A 69 2.28 -12.93 2.52
N GLY A 70 1.57 -12.01 1.89
CA GLY A 70 0.58 -12.33 0.87
C GLY A 70 1.16 -12.63 -0.50
N GLY A 71 2.48 -12.56 -0.66
CA GLY A 71 3.14 -12.88 -1.91
C GLY A 71 3.03 -11.80 -2.97
N TRP A 72 2.78 -10.55 -2.59
CA TRP A 72 2.71 -9.44 -3.56
C TRP A 72 4.08 -9.24 -4.20
N SER A 73 4.17 -9.43 -5.51
CA SER A 73 5.41 -9.31 -6.27
C SER A 73 5.34 -8.27 -7.37
N GLN A 74 4.25 -7.51 -7.45
CA GLN A 74 4.05 -6.50 -8.46
C GLN A 74 4.45 -5.11 -7.93
N TRP A 75 4.33 -4.10 -8.78
CA TRP A 75 4.64 -2.74 -8.42
C TRP A 75 3.75 -2.25 -7.28
N VAL A 76 4.33 -1.38 -6.47
CA VAL A 76 3.61 -0.61 -5.48
C VAL A 76 3.78 0.86 -5.86
N ALA A 77 2.68 1.56 -6.00
CA ALA A 77 2.67 2.96 -6.39
C ALA A 77 2.40 3.86 -5.19
N VAL A 78 2.76 5.14 -5.32
CA VAL A 78 2.35 6.18 -4.40
C VAL A 78 1.63 7.27 -5.19
N GLU A 79 0.59 7.84 -4.61
CA GLU A 79 -0.20 8.88 -5.26
C GLU A 79 -0.65 9.91 -4.22
N PRO A 80 0.29 10.61 -3.57
CA PRO A 80 -0.09 11.67 -2.64
C PRO A 80 -0.74 12.84 -3.38
N PHE A 81 -1.58 13.57 -2.67
CA PHE A 81 -2.25 14.76 -3.20
C PHE A 81 -1.64 16.05 -2.65
N ASP A 82 -0.97 15.97 -1.51
CA ASP A 82 -0.27 17.09 -0.89
C ASP A 82 1.23 16.79 -0.95
N TYR A 83 1.96 17.47 -1.84
CA TYR A 83 3.36 17.21 -2.11
C TYR A 83 4.26 18.00 -1.16
N VAL A 84 4.86 17.32 -0.21
CA VAL A 84 5.74 17.93 0.79
C VAL A 84 7.11 17.30 0.70
N PRO A 85 8.18 18.08 0.54
CA PRO A 85 8.24 19.55 0.42
C PRO A 85 7.81 20.08 -0.95
N ASP A 86 7.90 19.26 -1.98
CA ASP A 86 7.49 19.54 -3.36
C ASP A 86 7.33 18.21 -4.09
N GLY A 87 7.03 18.23 -5.38
CA GLY A 87 6.84 17.00 -6.15
C GLY A 87 8.07 16.09 -6.16
N PRO A 88 9.25 16.59 -6.60
CA PRO A 88 10.46 15.76 -6.60
C PRO A 88 10.88 15.29 -5.21
N GLY A 89 10.80 16.16 -4.20
CA GLY A 89 11.13 15.80 -2.83
C GLY A 89 10.20 14.76 -2.25
N CYS A 90 8.90 14.87 -2.55
CA CYS A 90 7.91 13.89 -2.14
C CYS A 90 8.17 12.53 -2.76
N ALA A 91 8.52 12.49 -4.04
CA ALA A 91 8.86 11.23 -4.73
C ALA A 91 10.11 10.59 -4.14
N ALA A 92 11.15 11.39 -3.89
CA ALA A 92 12.38 10.91 -3.29
C ALA A 92 12.15 10.37 -1.87
N TRP A 93 11.36 11.09 -1.07
CA TRP A 93 10.97 10.65 0.27
C TRP A 93 10.28 9.29 0.21
N SER A 94 9.26 9.17 -0.65
CA SER A 94 8.46 7.95 -0.76
C SER A 94 9.33 6.75 -1.10
N ALA A 95 10.20 6.88 -2.09
CA ALA A 95 11.10 5.81 -2.51
C ALA A 95 12.07 5.41 -1.40
N GLY A 96 12.70 6.40 -0.75
CA GLY A 96 13.67 6.14 0.31
C GLY A 96 13.03 5.51 1.55
N TYR A 97 11.89 6.05 1.96
CA TYR A 97 11.17 5.56 3.12
C TYR A 97 10.71 4.10 2.92
N LEU A 98 10.07 3.82 1.80
CA LEU A 98 9.57 2.47 1.53
C LEU A 98 10.69 1.47 1.32
N ARG A 99 11.77 1.85 0.64
CA ARG A 99 12.94 0.99 0.49
C ARG A 99 13.61 0.69 1.82
N GLY A 100 13.70 1.68 2.70
CA GLY A 100 14.26 1.49 4.03
C GLY A 100 13.45 0.47 4.84
N LEU A 101 12.13 0.59 4.82
CA LEU A 101 11.25 -0.37 5.48
C LEU A 101 11.38 -1.77 4.86
N GLN A 102 11.43 -1.85 3.55
CA GLN A 102 11.57 -3.13 2.85
C GLN A 102 12.87 -3.82 3.23
N GLN A 103 13.96 -3.09 3.28
CA GLN A 103 15.26 -3.63 3.69
C GLN A 103 15.22 -4.14 5.13
N SER A 104 14.56 -3.39 6.02
CA SER A 104 14.40 -3.79 7.41
C SER A 104 13.65 -5.12 7.54
N LEU A 105 12.60 -5.31 6.76
CA LEU A 105 11.82 -6.55 6.78
C LEU A 105 12.57 -7.73 6.17
N SER A 106 13.50 -7.48 5.26
CA SER A 106 14.28 -8.52 4.58
C SER A 106 15.56 -8.86 5.32
N ALA A 107 15.95 -8.06 6.32
CA ALA A 107 17.18 -8.28 7.05
C ALA A 107 17.08 -9.56 7.90
N PRO A 108 18.19 -10.34 8.02
CA PRO A 108 18.19 -11.49 8.93
C PRO A 108 17.99 -11.02 10.37
N ALA A 109 17.32 -11.87 11.13
CA ALA A 109 17.07 -11.60 12.55
C ALA A 109 18.37 -11.63 13.37
#